data_860ccda78029e4dfa4f37f24cce0cd07
#
_entry.id   860ccda78029e4dfa4f37f24cce0cd07
#
_cell.length_a   1.000
_cell.length_b   1.000
_cell.length_c   1.000
_cell.angle_alpha   90.00
_cell.angle_beta   90.00
_cell.angle_gamma   90.00
#
_symmetry.space_group_name_H-M   'P 1'
#
loop_
_entity.id
_entity.type
_entity.pdbx_description
1 polymer ?
#
loop_
_entity_poly.entity_id
_entity_poly.type
_entity_poly.pdbx_seq_one_letter_code
_entity_poly.pdbx_strand_id
1 'polypeptide(L)'
;MSIAAHLAALASLAWVFGWGAAARAYVVPVFLVFPVAFTLNRLGQHYSIDPTDPAAWSTLVRGHWFWDLLFLNSNYHLEHHYFPGVPFYRLPEVQQALVPYYERKGLSWRTYGQLLRGWFVENQAPHTKWDSESVQ
;
A
#
# COMPACT_ATOMS: atom_id res chain seq x y z
N MET A 1 -3.21 10.12 16.38
CA MET A 1 -2.54 11.26 17.06
C MET A 1 -3.46 12.46 16.97
N SER A 2 -3.55 13.29 18.05
CA SER A 2 -4.41 14.48 18.06
C SER A 2 -3.73 15.65 17.33
N ILE A 3 -4.51 16.58 16.79
CA ILE A 3 -4.01 17.82 16.17
C ILE A 3 -3.07 18.57 17.13
N ALA A 4 -3.42 18.59 18.43
CA ALA A 4 -2.58 19.21 19.46
C ALA A 4 -1.17 18.60 19.52
N ALA A 5 -1.02 17.29 19.37
CA ALA A 5 0.30 16.65 19.36
C ALA A 5 1.13 17.05 18.12
N HIS A 6 0.49 17.18 16.95
CA HIS A 6 1.17 17.67 15.74
C HIS A 6 1.63 19.12 15.89
N LEU A 7 0.77 19.98 16.43
CA LEU A 7 1.10 21.39 16.68
C LEU A 7 2.22 21.53 17.71
N ALA A 8 2.18 20.74 18.78
CA ALA A 8 3.24 20.74 19.79
C ALA A 8 4.58 20.29 19.23
N ALA A 9 4.58 19.20 18.42
CA ALA A 9 5.78 18.71 17.77
C ALA A 9 6.37 19.75 16.80
N LEU A 10 5.53 20.35 15.96
CA LEU A 10 5.94 21.40 15.02
C LEU A 10 6.51 22.63 15.75
N ALA A 11 5.82 23.11 16.79
CA ALA A 11 6.27 24.24 17.59
C ALA A 11 7.61 23.94 18.27
N SER A 12 7.78 22.75 18.83
CA SER A 12 9.03 22.33 19.48
C SER A 12 10.19 22.28 18.48
N LEU A 13 9.98 21.70 17.30
CA LEU A 13 10.99 21.66 16.24
C LEU A 13 11.34 23.07 15.74
N ALA A 14 10.33 23.94 15.55
CA ALA A 14 10.55 25.30 15.10
C ALA A 14 11.30 26.15 16.15
N TRP A 15 11.00 25.93 17.42
CA TRP A 15 11.69 26.61 18.54
C TRP A 15 13.16 26.21 18.61
N VAL A 16 13.47 24.93 18.51
CA VAL A 16 14.85 24.42 18.69
C VAL A 16 15.71 24.62 17.44
N PHE A 17 15.16 24.36 16.25
CA PHE A 17 15.92 24.27 15.00
C PHE A 17 15.52 25.33 13.96
N GLY A 18 14.53 26.15 14.26
CA GLY A 18 13.98 27.17 13.36
C GLY A 18 12.96 26.60 12.34
N TRP A 19 12.15 27.50 11.79
CA TRP A 19 11.03 27.13 10.89
C TRP A 19 11.46 26.39 9.63
N GLY A 20 12.62 26.72 9.06
CA GLY A 20 13.13 26.03 7.86
C GLY A 20 13.48 24.56 8.11
N ALA A 21 14.04 24.24 9.27
CA ALA A 21 14.31 22.87 9.67
C ALA A 21 13.02 22.12 10.02
N ALA A 22 12.12 22.74 10.77
CA ALA A 22 10.82 22.18 11.12
C ALA A 22 9.98 21.85 9.87
N ALA A 23 9.97 22.73 8.87
CA ALA A 23 9.28 22.48 7.60
C ALA A 23 9.86 21.25 6.88
N ARG A 24 11.17 21.16 6.73
CA ARG A 24 11.83 20.02 6.04
C ARG A 24 11.69 18.72 6.81
N ALA A 25 11.82 18.75 8.13
CA ALA A 25 11.83 17.53 8.95
C ALA A 25 10.44 17.03 9.32
N TYR A 26 9.42 17.87 9.27
CA TYR A 26 8.09 17.53 9.74
C TYR A 26 6.99 17.83 8.70
N VAL A 27 6.86 19.10 8.26
CA VAL A 27 5.75 19.49 7.37
C VAL A 27 5.82 18.74 6.04
N VAL A 28 6.98 18.74 5.39
CA VAL A 28 7.16 18.05 4.10
C VAL A 28 6.93 16.55 4.22
N PRO A 29 7.58 15.81 5.14
CA PRO A 29 7.34 14.36 5.27
C PRO A 29 5.89 14.02 5.63
N VAL A 30 5.30 14.70 6.60
CA VAL A 30 3.97 14.33 7.13
C VAL A 30 2.82 14.74 6.21
N PHE A 31 2.90 15.91 5.61
CA PHE A 31 1.76 16.48 4.86
C PHE A 31 1.91 16.38 3.33
N LEU A 32 3.11 16.14 2.81
CA LEU A 32 3.32 16.00 1.37
C LEU A 32 3.77 14.59 0.99
N VAL A 33 4.78 14.04 1.66
CA VAL A 33 5.35 12.74 1.27
C VAL A 33 4.47 11.58 1.74
N PHE A 34 4.12 11.56 3.02
CA PHE A 34 3.35 10.45 3.61
C PHE A 34 1.98 10.25 2.96
N PRO A 35 1.13 11.26 2.70
CA PRO A 35 -0.16 11.04 2.05
C PRO A 35 -0.02 10.44 0.67
N VAL A 36 0.96 10.88 -0.12
CA VAL A 36 1.22 10.33 -1.46
C VAL A 36 1.68 8.88 -1.36
N ALA A 37 2.70 8.60 -0.55
CA ALA A 37 3.22 7.24 -0.36
C ALA A 37 2.15 6.29 0.18
N PHE A 38 1.36 6.75 1.16
CA PHE A 38 0.26 5.98 1.72
C PHE A 38 -0.82 5.67 0.67
N THR A 39 -1.22 6.65 -0.14
CA THR A 39 -2.21 6.46 -1.21
C THR A 39 -1.71 5.45 -2.24
N LEU A 40 -0.47 5.57 -2.69
CA LEU A 40 0.14 4.63 -3.64
C LEU A 40 0.19 3.20 -3.08
N ASN A 41 0.56 3.08 -1.80
CA ASN A 41 0.59 1.79 -1.13
C ASN A 41 -0.82 1.16 -1.03
N ARG A 42 -1.82 1.95 -0.61
CA ARG A 42 -3.22 1.48 -0.52
C ARG A 42 -3.79 1.11 -1.88
N LEU A 43 -3.48 1.87 -2.92
CA LEU A 43 -3.84 1.54 -4.29
C LEU A 43 -3.27 0.16 -4.69
N GLY A 44 -1.99 -0.09 -4.41
CA GLY A 44 -1.36 -1.39 -4.65
C GLY A 44 -2.00 -2.54 -3.89
N GLN A 45 -2.57 -2.29 -2.72
CA GLN A 45 -3.17 -3.32 -1.89
C GLN A 45 -4.56 -3.77 -2.36
N HIS A 46 -5.38 -2.86 -2.88
CA HIS A 46 -6.81 -3.11 -3.14
C HIS A 46 -7.24 -2.77 -4.58
N TYR A 47 -6.36 -2.97 -5.55
CA TYR A 47 -6.64 -2.76 -6.96
C TYR A 47 -7.08 -4.06 -7.64
N SER A 48 -8.23 -4.05 -8.33
CA SER A 48 -8.78 -5.23 -9.02
C SER A 48 -8.95 -6.45 -8.11
N ILE A 49 -9.54 -6.26 -6.94
CA ILE A 49 -9.85 -7.34 -6.00
C ILE A 49 -11.19 -8.00 -6.32
N ASP A 50 -11.36 -9.25 -5.91
CA ASP A 50 -12.64 -9.95 -5.91
C ASP A 50 -13.08 -10.17 -4.46
N PRO A 51 -14.11 -9.44 -3.95
CA PRO A 51 -14.55 -9.56 -2.57
C PRO A 51 -15.24 -10.89 -2.26
N THR A 52 -15.63 -11.64 -3.28
CA THR A 52 -16.32 -12.92 -3.12
C THR A 52 -15.36 -14.10 -3.05
N ASP A 53 -14.12 -13.93 -3.54
CA ASP A 53 -13.07 -14.97 -3.44
C ASP A 53 -11.99 -14.55 -2.43
N PRO A 54 -11.89 -15.23 -1.27
CA PRO A 54 -10.80 -14.98 -0.32
C PRO A 54 -9.40 -15.04 -0.91
N ALA A 55 -9.21 -15.79 -1.99
CA ALA A 55 -7.93 -15.85 -2.70
C ALA A 55 -7.57 -14.55 -3.42
N ALA A 56 -8.54 -13.68 -3.66
CA ALA A 56 -8.39 -12.43 -4.40
C ALA A 56 -8.81 -11.18 -3.58
N TRP A 57 -8.82 -11.25 -2.26
CA TRP A 57 -9.18 -10.11 -1.37
C TRP A 57 -8.20 -8.95 -1.40
N SER A 58 -7.03 -9.17 -1.96
CA SER A 58 -6.03 -8.15 -2.15
C SER A 58 -5.31 -8.37 -3.47
N THR A 59 -4.71 -7.33 -4.00
CA THR A 59 -3.90 -7.42 -5.21
C THR A 59 -2.64 -8.25 -4.95
N LEU A 60 -2.37 -9.23 -5.79
CA LEU A 60 -1.11 -9.97 -5.76
C LEU A 60 -0.01 -9.10 -6.40
N VAL A 61 0.74 -8.40 -5.58
CA VAL A 61 1.82 -7.51 -6.01
C VAL A 61 3.14 -8.26 -5.98
N ARG A 62 3.88 -8.23 -7.10
CA ARG A 62 5.23 -8.80 -7.16
C ARG A 62 6.19 -7.96 -6.34
N GLY A 63 6.89 -8.59 -5.40
CA GLY A 63 7.92 -7.97 -4.60
C GLY A 63 9.05 -7.37 -5.44
N HIS A 64 9.59 -6.26 -4.98
CA HIS A 64 10.74 -5.58 -5.56
C HIS A 64 11.43 -4.78 -4.47
N TRP A 65 12.75 -4.91 -4.32
CA TRP A 65 13.53 -4.36 -3.21
C TRP A 65 13.23 -2.88 -2.89
N PHE A 66 12.99 -2.05 -3.92
CA PHE A 66 12.69 -0.63 -3.75
C PHE A 66 11.33 -0.40 -3.06
N TRP A 67 10.29 -1.10 -3.54
CA TRP A 67 8.95 -1.00 -2.96
C TRP A 67 8.88 -1.68 -1.60
N ASP A 68 9.59 -2.79 -1.44
CA ASP A 68 9.68 -3.54 -0.18
C ASP A 68 10.28 -2.67 0.91
N LEU A 69 11.34 -1.93 0.58
CA LEU A 69 11.97 -0.97 1.50
C LEU A 69 11.05 0.24 1.76
N LEU A 70 10.49 0.85 0.70
CA LEU A 70 9.67 2.06 0.80
C LEU A 70 8.40 1.83 1.62
N PHE A 71 7.77 0.67 1.46
CA PHE A 71 6.51 0.31 2.11
C PHE A 71 6.68 -0.66 3.27
N LEU A 72 7.92 -0.97 3.70
CA LEU A 72 8.21 -1.91 4.78
C LEU A 72 7.48 -3.25 4.58
N ASN A 73 7.56 -3.80 3.39
CA ASN A 73 6.89 -5.04 2.96
C ASN A 73 5.35 -5.03 3.06
N SER A 74 4.71 -3.89 3.24
CA SER A 74 3.23 -3.84 3.26
C SER A 74 2.57 -4.03 1.89
N ASN A 75 3.38 -4.09 0.83
CA ASN A 75 2.98 -4.51 -0.51
C ASN A 75 2.65 -6.01 -0.61
N TYR A 76 3.08 -6.82 0.35
CA TYR A 76 2.69 -8.24 0.50
C TYR A 76 1.37 -8.37 1.26
N HIS A 77 0.39 -7.57 0.86
CA HIS A 77 -0.86 -7.44 1.61
C HIS A 77 -1.77 -8.66 1.48
N LEU A 78 -1.73 -9.35 0.36
CA LEU A 78 -2.46 -10.60 0.16
C LEU A 78 -1.94 -11.69 1.09
N GLU A 79 -0.62 -11.83 1.21
CA GLU A 79 0.03 -12.75 2.13
C GLU A 79 -0.30 -12.42 3.59
N HIS A 80 -0.37 -11.13 3.91
CA HIS A 80 -0.80 -10.69 5.22
C HIS A 80 -2.26 -11.08 5.52
N HIS A 81 -3.16 -11.01 4.55
CA HIS A 81 -4.55 -11.48 4.72
C HIS A 81 -4.62 -12.98 4.98
N TYR A 82 -3.80 -13.78 4.31
CA TYR A 82 -3.78 -15.23 4.54
C TYR A 82 -3.13 -15.59 5.87
N PHE A 83 -2.10 -14.87 6.29
CA PHE A 83 -1.29 -15.17 7.47
C PHE A 83 -1.05 -13.91 8.31
N PRO A 84 -2.08 -13.33 8.95
CA PRO A 84 -1.96 -12.06 9.68
C PRO A 84 -1.01 -12.11 10.89
N GLY A 85 -0.71 -13.31 11.38
CA GLY A 85 0.26 -13.51 12.48
C GLY A 85 1.72 -13.52 12.02
N VAL A 86 2.02 -13.53 10.72
CA VAL A 86 3.39 -13.50 10.22
C VAL A 86 3.93 -12.07 10.26
N PRO A 87 5.13 -11.84 10.86
CA PRO A 87 5.75 -10.53 10.85
C PRO A 87 6.01 -10.01 9.43
N PHE A 88 5.84 -8.71 9.21
CA PHE A 88 5.93 -8.08 7.88
C PHE A 88 7.25 -8.37 7.14
N TYR A 89 8.36 -8.48 7.85
CA TYR A 89 9.67 -8.79 7.26
C TYR A 89 9.83 -10.24 6.77
N ARG A 90 8.88 -11.13 7.10
CA ARG A 90 8.81 -12.52 6.63
C ARG A 90 7.79 -12.74 5.50
N LEU A 91 6.98 -11.75 5.17
CA LEU A 91 5.98 -11.86 4.10
C LEU A 91 6.57 -12.16 2.72
N PRO A 92 7.77 -11.67 2.35
CA PRO A 92 8.41 -12.09 1.10
C PRO A 92 8.65 -13.61 1.01
N GLU A 93 9.03 -14.24 2.12
CA GLU A 93 9.22 -15.71 2.18
C GLU A 93 7.88 -16.45 2.01
N VAL A 94 6.81 -15.92 2.62
CA VAL A 94 5.45 -16.46 2.47
C VAL A 94 5.00 -16.37 1.01
N GLN A 95 5.22 -15.23 0.35
CA GLN A 95 4.88 -15.06 -1.06
C GLN A 95 5.58 -16.13 -1.93
N GLN A 96 6.86 -16.35 -1.73
CA GLN A 96 7.62 -17.37 -2.47
C GLN A 96 7.04 -18.78 -2.23
N ALA A 97 6.70 -19.12 -1.00
CA ALA A 97 6.11 -20.42 -0.66
C ALA A 97 4.71 -20.60 -1.31
N LEU A 98 3.98 -19.52 -1.53
CA LEU A 98 2.62 -19.54 -2.09
C LEU A 98 2.57 -19.50 -3.62
N VAL A 99 3.68 -19.34 -4.32
CA VAL A 99 3.69 -19.29 -5.80
C VAL A 99 2.90 -20.45 -6.44
N PRO A 100 3.07 -21.73 -6.06
CA PRO A 100 2.29 -22.82 -6.64
C PRO A 100 0.79 -22.72 -6.35
N TYR A 101 0.41 -22.10 -5.26
CA TYR A 101 -1.00 -21.84 -4.94
C TYR A 101 -1.58 -20.75 -5.84
N TYR A 102 -0.87 -19.65 -6.04
CA TYR A 102 -1.28 -18.55 -6.92
C TYR A 102 -1.48 -19.02 -8.36
N GLU A 103 -0.58 -19.86 -8.86
CA GLU A 103 -0.68 -20.47 -10.19
C GLU A 103 -1.92 -21.35 -10.32
N ARG A 104 -2.17 -22.23 -9.36
CA ARG A 104 -3.37 -23.09 -9.37
C ARG A 104 -4.68 -22.29 -9.30
N LYS A 105 -4.66 -21.14 -8.62
CA LYS A 105 -5.81 -20.24 -8.52
C LYS A 105 -5.94 -19.28 -9.70
N GLY A 106 -4.97 -19.25 -10.61
CA GLY A 106 -4.96 -18.35 -11.76
C GLY A 106 -4.84 -16.87 -11.37
N LEU A 107 -4.22 -16.57 -10.21
CA LEU A 107 -4.06 -15.18 -9.75
C LEU A 107 -3.03 -14.46 -10.62
N SER A 108 -3.38 -13.26 -11.05
CA SER A 108 -2.54 -12.43 -11.90
C SER A 108 -1.57 -11.58 -11.08
N TRP A 109 -0.27 -11.74 -11.34
CA TRP A 109 0.77 -10.88 -10.80
C TRP A 109 0.65 -9.44 -11.32
N ARG A 110 0.76 -8.48 -10.42
CA ARG A 110 0.84 -7.06 -10.75
C ARG A 110 2.15 -6.46 -10.27
N THR A 111 2.62 -5.46 -10.99
CA THR A 111 3.73 -4.60 -10.54
C THR A 111 3.21 -3.21 -10.24
N TYR A 112 3.90 -2.46 -9.38
CA TYR A 112 3.52 -1.05 -9.14
C TYR A 112 3.53 -0.22 -10.43
N GLY A 113 4.44 -0.50 -11.36
CA GLY A 113 4.44 0.16 -12.67
C GLY A 113 3.16 -0.07 -13.46
N GLN A 114 2.63 -1.29 -13.46
CA GLN A 114 1.35 -1.61 -14.11
C GLN A 114 0.17 -0.94 -13.40
N LEU A 115 0.16 -0.94 -12.07
CA LEU A 115 -0.89 -0.29 -11.28
C LEU A 115 -0.92 1.23 -11.52
N LEU A 116 0.24 1.87 -11.46
CA LEU A 116 0.37 3.31 -11.72
C LEU A 116 -0.01 3.68 -13.16
N ARG A 117 0.40 2.87 -14.14
CA ARG A 117 0.00 3.07 -15.52
C ARG A 117 -1.52 2.95 -15.70
N GLY A 118 -2.12 1.88 -15.16
CA GLY A 118 -3.56 1.68 -15.19
C GLY A 118 -4.32 2.87 -14.61
N TRP A 119 -3.84 3.40 -13.50
CA TRP A 119 -4.49 4.51 -12.80
C TRP A 119 -4.27 5.86 -13.49
N PHE A 120 -3.02 6.25 -13.77
CA PHE A 120 -2.69 7.60 -14.26
C PHE A 120 -2.82 7.77 -15.77
N VAL A 121 -2.62 6.69 -16.55
CA VAL A 121 -2.59 6.75 -18.01
C VAL A 121 -3.87 6.19 -18.61
N GLU A 122 -4.32 5.04 -18.11
CA GLU A 122 -5.48 4.34 -18.68
C GLU A 122 -6.80 4.72 -17.97
N ASN A 123 -6.71 5.54 -16.92
CA ASN A 123 -7.84 6.00 -16.10
C ASN A 123 -8.75 4.86 -15.62
N GLN A 124 -8.14 3.71 -15.35
CA GLN A 124 -8.85 2.56 -14.78
C GLN A 124 -9.11 2.83 -13.31
N ALA A 125 -10.37 2.81 -12.91
CA ALA A 125 -10.71 2.92 -11.51
C ALA A 125 -10.13 1.72 -10.73
N PRO A 126 -9.70 1.92 -9.49
CA PRO A 126 -9.30 0.80 -8.62
C PRO A 126 -10.55 0.00 -8.27
N HIS A 127 -10.78 -1.11 -8.94
CA HIS A 127 -12.03 -1.84 -8.79
C HIS A 127 -11.90 -3.13 -8.05
N THR A 128 -12.80 -3.19 -7.13
CA THR A 128 -13.60 -4.35 -6.80
C THR A 128 -14.59 -4.62 -7.92
N LYS A 129 -14.75 -5.87 -8.29
CA LYS A 129 -15.83 -6.31 -9.19
C LYS A 129 -17.22 -6.18 -8.54
N TRP A 130 -17.49 -5.11 -7.84
CA TRP A 130 -18.80 -4.87 -7.20
C TRP A 130 -19.86 -4.45 -8.19
N ASP A 131 -19.47 -4.38 -9.43
CA ASP A 131 -20.15 -3.55 -10.33
C ASP A 131 -21.03 -4.31 -11.21
N SER A 132 -22.19 -3.85 -11.29
CA SER A 132 -23.22 -4.04 -12.29
C SER A 132 -24.17 -5.21 -12.13
N GLU A 133 -23.86 -6.26 -11.39
CA GLU A 133 -24.81 -7.38 -11.21
C GLU A 133 -25.60 -7.36 -9.89
N SER A 134 -25.19 -6.54 -8.93
CA SER A 134 -25.86 -6.48 -7.61
C SER A 134 -26.86 -5.34 -7.46
N VAL A 135 -27.15 -4.59 -8.52
CA VAL A 135 -28.09 -3.46 -8.56
C VAL A 135 -29.21 -3.70 -9.60
N GLN A 136 -29.51 -4.97 -9.90
CA GLN A 136 -30.73 -5.31 -10.64
C GLN A 136 -31.76 -5.95 -9.73
#